data_1312d03d9d48ab7f0eaa9039bd63ee8b
#
_entry.id   1312d03d9d48ab7f0eaa9039bd63ee8b
#
_cell.length_a   1.000
_cell.length_b   1.000
_cell.length_c   1.000
_cell.angle_alpha   90.00
_cell.angle_beta   90.00
_cell.angle_gamma   90.00
#
_symmetry.space_group_name_H-M   'P 1'
#
loop_
_entity.id
_entity.type
_entity.pdbx_description
1 polymer ?
#
loop_
_entity_poly.entity_id
_entity_poly.type
_entity_poly.pdbx_seq_one_letter_code
_entity_poly.pdbx_strand_id
1 'polypeptide(L)'
;SLVSAEGPEVQKPNVVFILTDDQAPWALGLSGHPHADTPHLDKLFKQGMWLKKSYVVTPVCSPSRTSLMTSRYGSELGVTDWIHPRNEPDLGLNPKTVTWTEAMQSAGYRTGLVGKWHLGVPEKFHPTKTGFDYFMGFRTGGNKVIRPTLEVNGKDQQVDGYTYDILTDDALRFIDRNKDRAFLLCLHYRAPHTAWLPQPDSDRKPFEKLDPKIPNPDFPNLDIERVKRMTRDYLGSVKGIDRNVGRVLKHLDQLQLAENTIVVFTSDHGYSMGHNGIWHKGNGHWALKPAPSVTNPNIPRNQRPNMYDNSIFVPTAIRWPGKIAPNSTLDLPVANLDWYPTLLNLTDVPLPKGETIRGRDITPALMGKEIVWPDVCYGEYSTHHQSKTHMRMIRTTNWKLVRDFLNPERDELFDLKNDPAESRNVIAEKKNAGVVRELHTQILARMKAVKDPVLKKIKP
;
A
#
# COMPACT_ATOMS: atom_id res chain seq x y z
N SER A 1 26.19 -26.13 -43.44
CA SER A 1 26.15 -25.40 -42.16
C SER A 1 24.95 -24.50 -42.18
N LEU A 2 23.85 -24.92 -41.53
CA LEU A 2 22.71 -24.08 -41.28
C LEU A 2 23.02 -23.21 -40.03
N VAL A 3 23.34 -21.96 -40.24
CA VAL A 3 23.37 -20.96 -39.17
C VAL A 3 21.90 -20.65 -38.87
N SER A 4 21.39 -21.16 -37.76
CA SER A 4 20.13 -20.71 -37.23
C SER A 4 20.26 -19.22 -36.87
N ALA A 5 19.60 -18.35 -37.62
CA ALA A 5 19.41 -16.98 -37.20
C ALA A 5 18.52 -17.00 -35.92
N GLU A 6 19.16 -16.91 -34.78
CA GLU A 6 18.43 -16.56 -33.54
C GLU A 6 17.73 -15.22 -33.82
N GLY A 7 16.41 -15.21 -33.79
CA GLY A 7 15.64 -13.98 -33.87
C GLY A 7 16.08 -13.02 -32.74
N PRO A 8 15.85 -11.72 -32.85
CA PRO A 8 16.28 -10.77 -31.83
C PRO A 8 15.74 -11.24 -30.47
N GLU A 9 16.67 -11.47 -29.54
CA GLU A 9 16.34 -11.85 -28.16
C GLU A 9 15.38 -10.79 -27.61
N VAL A 10 14.16 -11.18 -27.26
CA VAL A 10 13.16 -10.25 -26.75
C VAL A 10 13.69 -9.73 -25.42
N GLN A 11 14.11 -8.49 -25.41
CA GLN A 11 14.67 -7.87 -24.21
C GLN A 11 13.61 -7.85 -23.09
N LYS A 12 13.92 -8.49 -21.97
CA LYS A 12 13.03 -8.49 -20.78
C LYS A 12 12.77 -7.04 -20.34
N PRO A 13 11.51 -6.67 -20.00
CA PRO A 13 11.21 -5.32 -19.54
C PRO A 13 11.85 -5.06 -18.17
N ASN A 14 12.29 -3.83 -17.94
CA ASN A 14 12.61 -3.37 -16.60
C ASN A 14 11.35 -3.18 -15.78
N VAL A 15 11.46 -3.24 -14.47
CA VAL A 15 10.36 -2.94 -13.54
C VAL A 15 10.81 -1.90 -12.52
N VAL A 16 10.05 -0.82 -12.40
CA VAL A 16 10.17 0.17 -11.33
C VAL A 16 8.88 0.14 -10.53
N PHE A 17 8.94 -0.43 -9.33
CA PHE A 17 7.81 -0.53 -8.41
C PHE A 17 7.94 0.53 -7.32
N ILE A 18 7.12 1.57 -7.41
CA ILE A 18 7.12 2.71 -6.48
C ILE A 18 6.03 2.47 -5.44
N LEU A 19 6.43 2.31 -4.17
CA LEU A 19 5.54 2.11 -3.04
C LEU A 19 5.68 3.27 -2.05
N THR A 20 4.61 4.02 -1.84
CA THR A 20 4.53 5.04 -0.79
C THR A 20 4.00 4.44 0.51
N ASP A 21 4.15 5.18 1.61
CA ASP A 21 3.69 4.81 2.95
C ASP A 21 2.66 5.84 3.43
N ASP A 22 1.43 5.42 3.71
CA ASP A 22 0.32 6.31 4.09
C ASP A 22 -0.24 7.18 2.93
N GLN A 23 -0.09 6.81 1.67
CA GLN A 23 -0.63 7.61 0.56
C GLN A 23 -2.10 7.30 0.32
N ALA A 24 -2.95 8.26 0.64
CA ALA A 24 -4.39 8.14 0.39
C ALA A 24 -4.76 8.34 -1.09
N PRO A 25 -5.77 7.61 -1.60
CA PRO A 25 -6.24 7.78 -2.98
C PRO A 25 -6.84 9.16 -3.25
N TRP A 26 -7.39 9.82 -2.23
CA TRP A 26 -7.94 11.17 -2.35
C TRP A 26 -6.85 12.26 -2.47
N ALA A 27 -5.60 12.00 -2.11
CA ALA A 27 -4.51 12.98 -2.10
C ALA A 27 -3.79 13.11 -3.45
N LEU A 28 -4.55 13.11 -4.54
CA LEU A 28 -4.08 13.32 -5.92
C LEU A 28 -4.92 14.40 -6.59
N GLY A 29 -4.30 15.22 -7.45
CA GLY A 29 -5.02 16.18 -8.30
C GLY A 29 -6.04 15.47 -9.19
N LEU A 30 -5.63 14.35 -9.81
CA LEU A 30 -6.49 13.52 -10.66
C LEU A 30 -7.72 12.96 -9.95
N SER A 31 -7.66 12.75 -8.62
CA SER A 31 -8.81 12.30 -7.83
C SER A 31 -9.87 13.39 -7.59
N GLY A 32 -9.60 14.62 -8.01
CA GLY A 32 -10.48 15.77 -7.82
C GLY A 32 -10.28 16.50 -6.49
N HIS A 33 -9.24 16.19 -5.72
CA HIS A 33 -8.93 16.93 -4.49
C HIS A 33 -8.51 18.36 -4.82
N PRO A 34 -9.19 19.40 -4.28
CA PRO A 34 -9.03 20.78 -4.74
C PRO A 34 -7.65 21.40 -4.45
N HIS A 35 -6.89 20.80 -3.57
CA HIS A 35 -5.62 21.33 -3.09
C HIS A 35 -4.43 20.38 -3.31
N ALA A 36 -4.64 19.15 -3.82
CA ALA A 36 -3.52 18.26 -4.12
C ALA A 36 -2.77 18.76 -5.35
N ASP A 37 -1.47 18.99 -5.19
CA ASP A 37 -0.56 19.45 -6.26
C ASP A 37 0.38 18.30 -6.64
N THR A 38 -0.10 17.46 -7.58
CA THR A 38 0.55 16.21 -7.99
C THR A 38 0.69 16.06 -9.51
N PRO A 39 1.27 17.05 -10.23
CA PRO A 39 1.28 17.06 -11.69
C PRO A 39 2.05 15.87 -12.29
N HIS A 40 3.10 15.39 -11.65
CA HIS A 40 3.90 14.26 -12.14
C HIS A 40 3.20 12.93 -11.93
N LEU A 41 2.55 12.72 -10.78
CA LEU A 41 1.70 11.56 -10.53
C LEU A 41 0.50 11.57 -11.47
N ASP A 42 -0.20 12.71 -11.60
CA ASP A 42 -1.33 12.84 -12.52
C ASP A 42 -0.92 12.51 -13.96
N LYS A 43 0.29 12.92 -14.38
CA LYS A 43 0.87 12.56 -15.68
C LYS A 43 1.12 11.05 -15.79
N LEU A 44 1.71 10.43 -14.77
CA LEU A 44 1.95 8.98 -14.74
C LEU A 44 0.64 8.20 -14.89
N PHE A 45 -0.40 8.57 -14.15
CA PHE A 45 -1.73 7.95 -14.23
C PHE A 45 -2.37 8.11 -15.62
N LYS A 46 -2.22 9.29 -16.26
CA LYS A 46 -2.69 9.54 -17.62
C LYS A 46 -1.87 8.83 -18.70
N GLN A 47 -0.59 8.60 -18.46
CA GLN A 47 0.28 7.88 -19.41
C GLN A 47 0.13 6.34 -19.29
N GLY A 48 -0.58 5.86 -18.30
CA GLY A 48 -0.83 4.45 -18.06
C GLY A 48 -2.31 4.14 -17.83
N MET A 49 -2.55 3.10 -17.03
CA MET A 49 -3.87 2.69 -16.57
C MET A 49 -4.04 3.00 -15.09
N TRP A 50 -5.13 3.67 -14.74
CA TRP A 50 -5.52 3.92 -13.35
C TRP A 50 -6.40 2.78 -12.84
N LEU A 51 -5.94 2.06 -11.79
CA LEU A 51 -6.71 1.03 -11.10
C LEU A 51 -7.56 1.70 -10.00
N LYS A 52 -8.81 2.01 -10.31
CA LYS A 52 -9.67 2.85 -9.44
C LYS A 52 -10.10 2.17 -8.13
N LYS A 53 -10.13 0.84 -8.12
CA LYS A 53 -10.53 0.03 -6.96
C LYS A 53 -9.37 -0.84 -6.45
N SER A 54 -8.15 -0.32 -6.51
CA SER A 54 -6.99 -1.01 -5.90
C SER A 54 -7.06 -0.90 -4.39
N TYR A 55 -6.89 -2.04 -3.68
CA TYR A 55 -6.99 -2.09 -2.24
C TYR A 55 -5.92 -3.00 -1.61
N VAL A 56 -5.70 -2.79 -0.32
CA VAL A 56 -4.84 -3.64 0.48
C VAL A 56 -5.67 -4.53 1.40
N VAL A 57 -5.22 -5.77 1.62
CA VAL A 57 -5.95 -6.73 2.46
C VAL A 57 -5.79 -6.46 3.95
N THR A 58 -4.79 -5.64 4.33
CA THR A 58 -4.61 -5.19 5.72
C THR A 58 -4.17 -3.73 5.72
N PRO A 59 -4.90 -2.83 6.40
CA PRO A 59 -4.64 -1.37 6.33
C PRO A 59 -3.55 -0.90 7.31
N VAL A 60 -2.40 -1.58 7.33
CA VAL A 60 -1.21 -1.19 8.10
C VAL A 60 0.06 -1.77 7.47
N CYS A 61 1.21 -1.10 7.68
CA CYS A 61 2.46 -1.30 6.95
C CYS A 61 2.94 -2.76 6.84
N SER A 62 3.37 -3.41 7.95
CA SER A 62 4.04 -4.72 7.89
C SER A 62 3.17 -5.82 7.29
N PRO A 63 1.90 -6.05 7.70
CA PRO A 63 1.08 -7.08 7.08
C PRO A 63 0.72 -6.77 5.62
N SER A 64 0.47 -5.50 5.27
CA SER A 64 0.24 -5.13 3.87
C SER A 64 1.47 -5.41 3.00
N ARG A 65 2.66 -5.04 3.46
CA ARG A 65 3.93 -5.33 2.77
C ARG A 65 4.21 -6.82 2.70
N THR A 66 3.90 -7.59 3.76
CA THR A 66 3.96 -9.06 3.74
C THR A 66 3.08 -9.61 2.63
N SER A 67 1.83 -9.15 2.54
CA SER A 67 0.88 -9.60 1.52
C SER A 67 1.34 -9.23 0.12
N LEU A 68 1.86 -8.03 -0.09
CA LEU A 68 2.43 -7.58 -1.37
C LEU A 68 3.61 -8.48 -1.81
N MET A 69 4.51 -8.80 -0.89
CA MET A 69 5.73 -9.56 -1.22
C MET A 69 5.45 -11.04 -1.46
N THR A 70 4.43 -11.61 -0.84
CA THR A 70 4.21 -13.07 -0.77
C THR A 70 2.93 -13.55 -1.43
N SER A 71 2.02 -12.64 -1.78
CA SER A 71 0.65 -12.98 -2.20
C SER A 71 -0.11 -13.82 -1.16
N ARG A 72 0.20 -13.65 0.14
CA ARG A 72 -0.46 -14.34 1.27
C ARG A 72 -0.94 -13.35 2.30
N TYR A 73 -1.96 -13.74 3.04
CA TYR A 73 -2.48 -12.90 4.13
C TYR A 73 -1.52 -12.88 5.32
N GLY A 74 -1.48 -11.76 6.03
CA GLY A 74 -0.66 -11.62 7.23
C GLY A 74 -0.96 -12.67 8.29
N SER A 75 -2.24 -13.07 8.45
CA SER A 75 -2.67 -14.13 9.36
C SER A 75 -2.07 -15.50 9.04
N GLU A 76 -1.80 -15.81 7.77
CA GLU A 76 -1.13 -17.05 7.35
C GLU A 76 0.36 -17.09 7.73
N LEU A 77 0.98 -15.92 7.87
CA LEU A 77 2.42 -15.76 8.09
C LEU A 77 2.77 -15.21 9.48
N GLY A 78 1.75 -14.98 10.33
CA GLY A 78 1.92 -14.48 11.69
C GLY A 78 2.24 -12.99 11.80
N VAL A 79 2.15 -12.23 10.70
CA VAL A 79 2.36 -10.77 10.67
C VAL A 79 1.01 -10.08 10.55
N THR A 80 0.36 -9.82 11.68
CA THR A 80 -1.04 -9.32 11.72
C THR A 80 -1.17 -7.84 12.10
N ASP A 81 -0.10 -7.24 12.62
CA ASP A 81 0.00 -5.81 12.94
C ASP A 81 1.39 -5.30 12.54
N TRP A 82 1.67 -4.00 12.70
CA TRP A 82 2.98 -3.44 12.38
C TRP A 82 4.05 -4.02 13.31
N ILE A 83 5.20 -4.38 12.76
CA ILE A 83 6.30 -5.00 13.52
C ILE A 83 6.99 -3.94 14.37
N HIS A 84 6.98 -4.12 15.69
CA HIS A 84 7.66 -3.24 16.61
C HIS A 84 9.11 -3.72 16.85
N PRO A 85 10.14 -2.94 16.47
CA PRO A 85 11.52 -3.43 16.42
C PRO A 85 12.10 -3.84 17.79
N ARG A 86 11.58 -3.31 18.90
CA ARG A 86 12.03 -3.64 20.26
C ARG A 86 11.17 -4.70 20.96
N ASN A 87 9.84 -4.68 20.72
CA ASN A 87 8.92 -5.57 21.40
C ASN A 87 8.78 -6.90 20.66
N GLU A 88 9.08 -6.91 19.35
CA GLU A 88 8.95 -8.06 18.47
C GLU A 88 10.25 -8.25 17.65
N PRO A 89 11.42 -8.38 18.32
CA PRO A 89 12.69 -8.40 17.63
C PRO A 89 12.87 -9.61 16.70
N ASP A 90 12.14 -10.69 16.94
CA ASP A 90 12.21 -11.94 16.16
C ASP A 90 11.10 -12.08 15.13
N LEU A 91 10.19 -11.10 15.03
CA LEU A 91 9.13 -11.10 14.03
C LEU A 91 9.62 -10.50 12.71
N GLY A 92 9.25 -11.13 11.62
CA GLY A 92 9.56 -10.68 10.28
C GLY A 92 9.02 -11.62 9.21
N LEU A 93 9.31 -11.32 7.95
CA LEU A 93 8.96 -12.17 6.84
C LEU A 93 9.70 -13.49 6.92
N ASN A 94 8.94 -14.60 6.96
CA ASN A 94 9.53 -15.93 7.05
C ASN A 94 10.47 -16.18 5.84
N PRO A 95 11.78 -16.43 6.07
CA PRO A 95 12.74 -16.63 4.99
C PRO A 95 12.48 -17.86 4.09
N LYS A 96 11.57 -18.75 4.51
CA LYS A 96 11.15 -19.92 3.70
C LYS A 96 10.00 -19.57 2.73
N THR A 97 9.41 -18.38 2.82
CA THR A 97 8.33 -17.95 1.92
C THR A 97 8.96 -17.26 0.71
N VAL A 98 8.81 -17.84 -0.46
CA VAL A 98 9.35 -17.26 -1.69
C VAL A 98 8.58 -16.01 -2.07
N THR A 99 9.29 -14.90 -2.23
CA THR A 99 8.74 -13.64 -2.68
C THR A 99 8.75 -13.54 -4.21
N TRP A 100 7.91 -12.67 -4.77
CA TRP A 100 7.97 -12.40 -6.22
C TRP A 100 9.33 -11.78 -6.64
N THR A 101 10.01 -11.10 -5.72
CA THR A 101 11.35 -10.54 -5.97
C THR A 101 12.42 -11.63 -6.07
N GLU A 102 12.32 -12.70 -5.26
CA GLU A 102 13.18 -13.89 -5.39
C GLU A 102 12.94 -14.62 -6.72
N ALA A 103 11.68 -14.73 -7.14
CA ALA A 103 11.36 -15.33 -8.43
C ALA A 103 11.97 -14.52 -9.59
N MET A 104 11.88 -13.19 -9.55
CA MET A 104 12.49 -12.32 -10.56
C MET A 104 14.03 -12.39 -10.51
N GLN A 105 14.63 -12.35 -9.32
CA GLN A 105 16.08 -12.51 -9.16
C GLN A 105 16.57 -13.84 -9.77
N SER A 106 15.86 -14.94 -9.47
CA SER A 106 16.16 -16.27 -10.01
C SER A 106 16.01 -16.34 -11.53
N ALA A 107 15.16 -15.49 -12.11
CA ALA A 107 14.99 -15.35 -13.56
C ALA A 107 16.03 -14.41 -14.21
N GLY A 108 17.04 -13.95 -13.46
CA GLY A 108 18.16 -13.16 -13.97
C GLY A 108 17.95 -11.64 -13.92
N TYR A 109 16.92 -11.14 -13.26
CA TYR A 109 16.79 -9.71 -13.00
C TYR A 109 17.84 -9.24 -11.99
N ARG A 110 18.42 -8.05 -12.23
CA ARG A 110 19.18 -7.35 -11.17
C ARG A 110 18.18 -6.62 -10.27
N THR A 111 18.09 -7.03 -9.02
CA THR A 111 17.04 -6.58 -8.11
C THR A 111 17.58 -5.61 -7.07
N GLY A 112 16.85 -4.53 -6.80
CA GLY A 112 17.20 -3.54 -5.78
C GLY A 112 16.00 -3.06 -4.99
N LEU A 113 16.20 -2.92 -3.67
CA LEU A 113 15.29 -2.21 -2.78
C LEU A 113 15.96 -0.92 -2.31
N VAL A 114 15.33 0.20 -2.59
CA VAL A 114 15.72 1.51 -2.07
C VAL A 114 14.59 2.03 -1.20
N GLY A 115 14.82 2.16 0.11
CA GLY A 115 13.87 2.73 1.05
C GLY A 115 13.44 1.84 2.21
N LYS A 116 12.14 1.88 2.56
CA LYS A 116 11.55 1.20 3.71
C LYS A 116 11.32 -0.30 3.46
N TRP A 117 11.84 -1.13 4.37
CA TRP A 117 11.57 -2.57 4.41
C TRP A 117 10.38 -2.92 5.30
N HIS A 118 10.51 -2.78 6.60
CA HIS A 118 9.52 -3.04 7.66
C HIS A 118 8.97 -4.48 7.71
N LEU A 119 9.76 -5.45 7.30
CA LEU A 119 9.42 -6.89 7.37
C LEU A 119 10.43 -7.68 8.20
N GLY A 120 10.93 -7.06 9.27
CA GLY A 120 11.88 -7.62 10.24
C GLY A 120 13.22 -6.91 10.22
N VAL A 121 13.80 -6.71 11.43
CA VAL A 121 15.07 -6.00 11.60
C VAL A 121 16.28 -6.94 11.62
N PRO A 122 16.24 -8.15 12.25
CA PRO A 122 17.34 -9.07 12.26
C PRO A 122 17.88 -9.45 10.87
N GLU A 123 19.15 -9.82 10.81
CA GLU A 123 19.84 -10.17 9.57
C GLU A 123 19.13 -11.29 8.78
N LYS A 124 18.52 -12.24 9.46
CA LYS A 124 17.74 -13.32 8.81
C LYS A 124 16.56 -12.80 7.96
N PHE A 125 16.09 -11.58 8.22
CA PHE A 125 15.00 -10.91 7.50
C PHE A 125 15.49 -9.78 6.58
N HIS A 126 16.80 -9.65 6.42
CA HIS A 126 17.37 -8.60 5.59
C HIS A 126 16.88 -8.70 4.15
N PRO A 127 16.60 -7.56 3.46
CA PRO A 127 16.12 -7.57 2.07
C PRO A 127 16.96 -8.44 1.12
N THR A 128 18.28 -8.50 1.31
CA THR A 128 19.15 -9.36 0.51
C THR A 128 18.97 -10.86 0.74
N LYS A 129 18.15 -11.26 1.72
CA LYS A 129 17.75 -12.66 1.95
C LYS A 129 16.38 -12.98 1.35
N THR A 130 15.75 -12.01 0.70
CA THR A 130 14.38 -12.08 0.17
C THR A 130 14.31 -11.64 -1.29
N GLY A 131 15.39 -11.86 -2.06
CA GLY A 131 15.42 -11.65 -3.49
C GLY A 131 15.89 -10.27 -3.95
N PHE A 132 16.59 -9.52 -3.11
CA PHE A 132 17.24 -8.28 -3.54
C PHE A 132 18.77 -8.44 -3.56
N ASP A 133 19.40 -8.09 -4.69
CA ASP A 133 20.85 -8.00 -4.82
C ASP A 133 21.43 -6.74 -4.19
N TYR A 134 20.61 -5.70 -4.07
CA TYR A 134 20.98 -4.39 -3.57
C TYR A 134 19.96 -3.89 -2.56
N PHE A 135 20.44 -3.32 -1.47
CA PHE A 135 19.62 -2.63 -0.47
C PHE A 135 20.29 -1.32 -0.05
N MET A 136 19.51 -0.25 -0.05
CA MET A 136 19.81 1.02 0.59
C MET A 136 18.55 1.58 1.22
N GLY A 137 18.55 1.81 2.55
CA GLY A 137 17.33 2.27 3.20
C GLY A 137 17.30 2.00 4.69
N PHE A 138 16.14 1.61 5.20
CA PHE A 138 15.96 1.31 6.62
C PHE A 138 14.99 0.14 6.82
N ARG A 139 15.28 -0.69 7.83
CA ARG A 139 14.53 -1.93 8.09
C ARG A 139 13.36 -1.77 9.07
N THR A 140 13.26 -0.62 9.74
CA THR A 140 12.21 -0.30 10.72
C THR A 140 10.96 0.32 10.08
N GLY A 141 9.91 0.55 10.89
CA GLY A 141 8.64 1.15 10.44
C GLY A 141 8.70 2.62 10.10
N GLY A 142 9.68 3.36 10.64
CA GLY A 142 9.83 4.79 10.42
C GLY A 142 11.28 5.24 10.45
N ASN A 143 11.51 6.46 9.99
CA ASN A 143 12.80 7.13 10.00
C ASN A 143 12.61 8.65 10.08
N LYS A 144 13.67 9.41 10.29
CA LYS A 144 13.61 10.87 10.27
C LYS A 144 13.32 11.39 8.86
N VAL A 145 12.60 12.51 8.78
CA VAL A 145 12.31 13.19 7.50
C VAL A 145 13.56 13.82 6.90
N ILE A 146 14.43 14.38 7.77
CA ILE A 146 15.71 14.98 7.41
C ILE A 146 16.84 14.31 8.19
N ARG A 147 17.99 14.18 7.57
CA ARG A 147 19.19 13.54 8.13
C ARG A 147 18.87 12.15 8.71
N PRO A 148 18.24 11.26 7.89
CA PRO A 148 17.91 9.92 8.34
C PRO A 148 19.16 9.09 8.61
N THR A 149 19.01 8.06 9.48
CA THR A 149 19.96 6.96 9.53
C THR A 149 19.53 5.93 8.50
N LEU A 150 20.37 5.62 7.54
CA LEU A 150 20.11 4.67 6.46
C LEU A 150 21.22 3.64 6.41
N GLU A 151 20.86 2.42 6.08
CA GLU A 151 21.85 1.41 5.70
C GLU A 151 22.34 1.69 4.28
N VAL A 152 23.62 1.97 4.15
CA VAL A 152 24.31 2.22 2.87
C VAL A 152 25.52 1.30 2.81
N ASN A 153 25.62 0.47 1.76
CA ASN A 153 26.66 -0.55 1.61
C ASN A 153 26.81 -1.45 2.85
N GLY A 154 25.69 -1.87 3.44
CA GLY A 154 25.64 -2.77 4.60
C GLY A 154 26.00 -2.12 5.94
N LYS A 155 26.06 -0.78 6.02
CA LYS A 155 26.36 -0.05 7.25
C LYS A 155 25.37 1.07 7.50
N ASP A 156 24.86 1.15 8.72
CA ASP A 156 24.04 2.26 9.15
C ASP A 156 24.86 3.53 9.25
N GLN A 157 24.41 4.59 8.58
CA GLN A 157 25.03 5.91 8.62
C GLN A 157 23.99 7.01 8.51
N GLN A 158 24.28 8.16 9.12
CA GLN A 158 23.47 9.35 8.95
C GLN A 158 23.79 9.99 7.60
N VAL A 159 22.74 10.28 6.81
CA VAL A 159 22.86 10.87 5.47
C VAL A 159 22.22 12.27 5.48
N ASP A 160 22.94 13.28 5.01
CA ASP A 160 22.40 14.64 4.95
C ASP A 160 21.38 14.80 3.81
N GLY A 161 20.29 15.52 4.08
CA GLY A 161 19.22 15.79 3.15
C GLY A 161 17.86 15.23 3.60
N TYR A 162 16.85 15.44 2.77
CA TYR A 162 15.50 14.92 3.00
C TYR A 162 15.40 13.46 2.55
N THR A 163 14.78 12.62 3.36
CA THR A 163 14.75 11.17 3.15
C THR A 163 14.26 10.79 1.75
N TYR A 164 13.17 11.38 1.25
CA TYR A 164 12.66 11.02 -0.07
C TYR A 164 13.58 11.49 -1.22
N ASP A 165 14.31 12.61 -1.06
CA ASP A 165 15.29 13.03 -2.05
C ASP A 165 16.50 12.09 -2.08
N ILE A 166 17.01 11.71 -0.90
CA ILE A 166 18.12 10.76 -0.77
C ILE A 166 17.78 9.41 -1.40
N LEU A 167 16.59 8.88 -1.11
CA LEU A 167 16.13 7.61 -1.68
C LEU A 167 15.99 7.70 -3.20
N THR A 168 15.48 8.82 -3.72
CA THR A 168 15.39 9.04 -5.17
C THR A 168 16.75 9.13 -5.81
N ASP A 169 17.70 9.87 -5.23
CA ASP A 169 19.07 9.96 -5.74
C ASP A 169 19.72 8.58 -5.84
N ASP A 170 19.50 7.72 -4.87
CA ASP A 170 20.03 6.36 -4.90
C ASP A 170 19.31 5.46 -5.91
N ALA A 171 18.00 5.61 -6.05
CA ALA A 171 17.22 4.94 -7.07
C ALA A 171 17.72 5.27 -8.49
N LEU A 172 18.00 6.56 -8.78
CA LEU A 172 18.58 6.99 -10.05
C LEU A 172 19.96 6.36 -10.27
N ARG A 173 20.82 6.34 -9.26
CA ARG A 173 22.12 5.67 -9.32
C ARG A 173 22.01 4.16 -9.56
N PHE A 174 20.98 3.51 -8.98
CA PHE A 174 20.72 2.10 -9.24
C PHE A 174 20.33 1.86 -10.69
N ILE A 175 19.47 2.70 -11.28
CA ILE A 175 19.09 2.65 -12.70
C ILE A 175 20.32 2.82 -13.60
N ASP A 176 21.15 3.83 -13.33
CA ASP A 176 22.37 4.09 -14.11
C ASP A 176 23.30 2.89 -14.16
N ARG A 177 23.51 2.24 -13.01
CA ARG A 177 24.39 1.05 -12.89
C ARG A 177 23.84 -0.20 -13.58
N ASN A 178 22.54 -0.24 -13.86
CA ASN A 178 21.86 -1.42 -14.39
C ASN A 178 21.15 -1.20 -15.73
N LYS A 179 21.32 -0.06 -16.37
CA LYS A 179 20.62 0.33 -17.62
C LYS A 179 20.84 -0.63 -18.79
N ASP A 180 21.93 -1.40 -18.78
CA ASP A 180 22.33 -2.31 -19.88
C ASP A 180 21.86 -3.76 -19.63
N ARG A 181 20.99 -3.99 -18.62
CA ARG A 181 20.41 -5.30 -18.31
C ARG A 181 19.02 -5.15 -17.72
N ALA A 182 18.23 -6.22 -17.75
CA ALA A 182 16.92 -6.21 -17.09
C ALA A 182 17.07 -6.02 -15.57
N PHE A 183 16.35 -5.06 -15.01
CA PHE A 183 16.38 -4.77 -13.58
C PHE A 183 14.97 -4.65 -12.99
N LEU A 184 14.89 -4.95 -11.69
CA LEU A 184 13.78 -4.65 -10.83
C LEU A 184 14.26 -3.63 -9.77
N LEU A 185 13.65 -2.47 -9.74
CA LEU A 185 13.82 -1.49 -8.68
C LEU A 185 12.52 -1.36 -7.87
N CYS A 186 12.56 -1.74 -6.60
CA CYS A 186 11.55 -1.40 -5.61
C CYS A 186 11.97 -0.12 -4.90
N LEU A 187 11.29 0.99 -5.20
CA LEU A 187 11.50 2.28 -4.55
C LEU A 187 10.39 2.50 -3.51
N HIS A 188 10.71 2.21 -2.26
CA HIS A 188 9.78 2.24 -1.15
C HIS A 188 9.97 3.49 -0.29
N TYR A 189 9.23 4.53 -0.61
CA TYR A 189 9.27 5.77 0.14
C TYR A 189 8.73 5.61 1.57
N ARG A 190 9.27 6.40 2.50
CA ARG A 190 8.67 6.60 3.82
C ARG A 190 7.50 7.59 3.76
N ALA A 191 7.61 8.61 2.92
CA ALA A 191 6.58 9.64 2.79
C ALA A 191 5.34 9.08 2.02
N PRO A 192 4.15 9.61 2.30
CA PRO A 192 3.82 10.70 3.24
C PRO A 192 3.53 10.25 4.70
N HIS A 193 4.11 9.18 5.20
CA HIS A 193 3.99 8.77 6.63
C HIS A 193 4.41 9.90 7.59
N THR A 194 3.72 10.05 8.72
CA THR A 194 4.11 10.99 9.79
C THR A 194 5.50 10.66 10.38
N ALA A 195 6.32 11.61 10.87
CA ALA A 195 6.12 13.05 10.87
C ALA A 195 6.30 13.60 9.45
N TRP A 196 5.54 14.63 9.10
CA TRP A 196 5.60 15.26 7.78
C TRP A 196 6.66 16.35 7.68
N LEU A 197 6.96 17.00 8.80
CA LEU A 197 7.91 18.10 8.87
C LEU A 197 9.28 17.64 9.42
N PRO A 198 10.37 18.35 9.04
CA PRO A 198 10.43 19.46 8.10
C PRO A 198 10.32 19.02 6.64
N GLN A 199 10.00 19.96 5.75
CA GLN A 199 9.93 19.77 4.30
C GLN A 199 10.75 20.83 3.58
N PRO A 200 11.24 20.58 2.35
CA PRO A 200 11.78 21.61 1.49
C PRO A 200 10.76 22.74 1.30
N ASP A 201 11.25 23.96 1.15
CA ASP A 201 10.39 25.12 0.91
C ASP A 201 9.52 24.96 -0.33
N SER A 202 10.05 24.35 -1.39
CA SER A 202 9.31 24.04 -2.63
C SER A 202 8.08 23.18 -2.41
N ASP A 203 8.12 22.28 -1.42
CA ASP A 203 7.05 21.34 -1.13
C ASP A 203 6.08 21.91 -0.07
N ARG A 204 6.58 22.70 0.88
CA ARG A 204 5.82 23.27 2.00
C ARG A 204 5.08 24.56 1.69
N LYS A 205 5.77 25.54 1.06
CA LYS A 205 5.25 26.90 0.84
C LYS A 205 3.89 26.97 0.14
N PRO A 206 3.57 26.13 -0.86
CA PRO A 206 2.26 26.16 -1.50
C PRO A 206 1.08 25.93 -0.54
N PHE A 207 1.33 25.23 0.58
CA PHE A 207 0.29 24.85 1.55
C PHE A 207 0.33 25.64 2.85
N GLU A 208 1.40 26.39 3.13
CA GLU A 208 1.64 27.02 4.42
C GLU A 208 0.52 27.95 4.88
N LYS A 209 -0.06 28.71 3.95
CA LYS A 209 -1.16 29.66 4.22
C LYS A 209 -2.51 29.17 3.70
N LEU A 210 -2.57 27.93 3.24
CA LEU A 210 -3.80 27.34 2.70
C LEU A 210 -4.83 27.16 3.82
N ASP A 211 -6.07 27.51 3.55
CA ASP A 211 -7.24 27.07 4.31
C ASP A 211 -7.88 25.86 3.60
N PRO A 212 -7.44 24.62 3.93
CA PRO A 212 -7.82 23.46 3.16
C PRO A 212 -9.27 23.08 3.42
N LYS A 213 -9.97 22.67 2.35
CA LYS A 213 -11.20 21.91 2.52
C LYS A 213 -10.87 20.58 3.19
N ILE A 214 -11.59 20.26 4.25
CA ILE A 214 -11.46 19.02 4.99
C ILE A 214 -12.73 18.17 4.81
N PRO A 215 -12.61 16.84 4.90
CA PRO A 215 -13.78 15.96 4.88
C PRO A 215 -14.55 16.07 6.20
N ASN A 216 -15.87 15.87 6.11
CA ASN A 216 -16.77 15.81 7.26
C ASN A 216 -16.59 16.97 8.28
N PRO A 217 -16.61 18.27 7.87
CA PRO A 217 -16.39 19.39 8.79
C PRO A 217 -17.44 19.47 9.89
N ASP A 218 -18.63 18.91 9.65
CA ASP A 218 -19.75 18.85 10.60
C ASP A 218 -19.72 17.60 11.50
N PHE A 219 -18.67 16.77 11.43
CA PHE A 219 -18.56 15.62 12.31
C PHE A 219 -18.49 16.09 13.77
N PRO A 220 -19.30 15.52 14.68
CA PRO A 220 -19.40 16.00 16.06
C PRO A 220 -18.03 16.05 16.75
N ASN A 221 -17.71 17.20 17.35
CA ASN A 221 -16.46 17.45 18.07
C ASN A 221 -15.17 17.33 17.24
N LEU A 222 -15.23 17.39 15.90
CA LEU A 222 -14.02 17.38 15.08
C LEU A 222 -13.12 18.57 15.44
N ASP A 223 -11.84 18.30 15.70
CA ASP A 223 -10.82 19.34 15.88
C ASP A 223 -10.41 19.88 14.50
N ILE A 224 -11.23 20.77 13.97
CA ILE A 224 -11.11 21.33 12.61
C ILE A 224 -9.73 21.94 12.38
N GLU A 225 -9.24 22.75 13.33
CA GLU A 225 -7.94 23.42 13.18
C GLU A 225 -6.77 22.43 13.16
N ARG A 226 -6.86 21.37 13.95
CA ARG A 226 -5.88 20.28 13.91
C ARG A 226 -5.90 19.55 12.57
N VAL A 227 -7.09 19.22 12.07
CA VAL A 227 -7.23 18.52 10.78
C VAL A 227 -6.71 19.39 9.64
N LYS A 228 -7.05 20.68 9.61
CA LYS A 228 -6.54 21.62 8.60
C LYS A 228 -5.01 21.72 8.63
N ARG A 229 -4.41 21.83 9.82
CA ARG A 229 -2.94 21.86 9.96
C ARG A 229 -2.30 20.58 9.42
N MET A 230 -2.81 19.40 9.87
CA MET A 230 -2.30 18.11 9.41
C MET A 230 -2.47 17.94 7.89
N THR A 231 -3.59 18.41 7.31
CA THR A 231 -3.84 18.37 5.86
C THR A 231 -2.78 19.15 5.09
N ARG A 232 -2.41 20.36 5.54
CA ARG A 232 -1.34 21.16 4.92
C ARG A 232 -0.01 20.40 4.90
N ASP A 233 0.37 19.88 6.07
CA ASP A 233 1.66 19.18 6.24
C ASP A 233 1.71 17.88 5.42
N TYR A 234 0.60 17.16 5.37
CA TYR A 234 0.44 15.94 4.58
C TYR A 234 0.51 16.21 3.07
N LEU A 235 -0.21 17.23 2.57
CA LEU A 235 -0.19 17.59 1.15
C LEU A 235 1.20 18.06 0.70
N GLY A 236 1.94 18.77 1.56
CA GLY A 236 3.33 19.09 1.29
C GLY A 236 4.24 17.86 1.17
N SER A 237 4.01 16.84 2.01
CA SER A 237 4.73 15.57 1.92
C SER A 237 4.37 14.80 0.64
N VAL A 238 3.11 14.82 0.24
CA VAL A 238 2.65 14.22 -1.04
C VAL A 238 3.27 14.94 -2.24
N LYS A 239 3.37 16.29 -2.20
CA LYS A 239 4.05 17.06 -3.24
C LYS A 239 5.53 16.69 -3.36
N GLY A 240 6.21 16.43 -2.23
CA GLY A 240 7.58 15.93 -2.24
C GLY A 240 7.72 14.58 -2.95
N ILE A 241 6.77 13.67 -2.75
CA ILE A 241 6.71 12.40 -3.49
C ILE A 241 6.46 12.64 -4.99
N ASP A 242 5.48 13.47 -5.32
CA ASP A 242 5.18 13.82 -6.72
C ASP A 242 6.41 14.32 -7.48
N ARG A 243 7.13 15.28 -6.89
CA ARG A 243 8.37 15.83 -7.44
C ARG A 243 9.41 14.74 -7.67
N ASN A 244 9.58 13.83 -6.73
CA ASN A 244 10.56 12.76 -6.81
C ASN A 244 10.17 11.67 -7.81
N VAL A 245 8.90 11.31 -7.91
CA VAL A 245 8.41 10.42 -8.98
C VAL A 245 8.65 11.05 -10.36
N GLY A 246 8.43 12.36 -10.49
CA GLY A 246 8.76 13.11 -11.70
C GLY A 246 10.23 12.99 -12.10
N ARG A 247 11.16 13.01 -11.14
CA ARG A 247 12.60 12.80 -11.36
C ARG A 247 12.89 11.40 -11.90
N VAL A 248 12.27 10.37 -11.33
CA VAL A 248 12.44 8.97 -11.79
C VAL A 248 11.96 8.82 -13.25
N LEU A 249 10.75 9.32 -13.55
CA LEU A 249 10.17 9.22 -14.89
C LEU A 249 11.04 9.96 -15.92
N LYS A 250 11.47 11.17 -15.58
CA LYS A 250 12.37 11.96 -16.45
C LYS A 250 13.70 11.26 -16.70
N HIS A 251 14.24 10.59 -15.69
CA HIS A 251 15.50 9.85 -15.81
C HIS A 251 15.36 8.65 -16.75
N LEU A 252 14.27 7.90 -16.65
CA LEU A 252 13.97 6.80 -17.58
C LEU A 252 13.84 7.29 -19.03
N ASP A 253 13.20 8.47 -19.23
CA ASP A 253 13.08 9.10 -20.56
C ASP A 253 14.46 9.51 -21.10
N GLN A 254 15.32 10.14 -20.27
CA GLN A 254 16.67 10.56 -20.65
C GLN A 254 17.59 9.39 -21.03
N LEU A 255 17.42 8.25 -20.38
CA LEU A 255 18.17 7.02 -20.68
C LEU A 255 17.54 6.20 -21.83
N GLN A 256 16.44 6.65 -22.41
CA GLN A 256 15.66 5.93 -23.43
C GLN A 256 15.18 4.53 -22.97
N LEU A 257 14.95 4.38 -21.65
CA LEU A 257 14.46 3.14 -21.04
C LEU A 257 12.94 3.08 -20.90
N ALA A 258 12.24 4.19 -21.09
CA ALA A 258 10.82 4.34 -20.79
C ALA A 258 9.94 3.30 -21.51
N GLU A 259 10.20 3.05 -22.81
CA GLU A 259 9.43 2.11 -23.63
C GLU A 259 9.57 0.65 -23.16
N ASN A 260 10.71 0.28 -22.57
CA ASN A 260 10.97 -1.06 -22.06
C ASN A 260 10.95 -1.11 -20.52
N THR A 261 10.19 -0.22 -19.88
CA THR A 261 10.07 -0.20 -18.42
C THR A 261 8.61 -0.18 -17.98
N ILE A 262 8.24 -1.18 -17.18
CA ILE A 262 6.98 -1.21 -16.43
C ILE A 262 7.15 -0.34 -15.19
N VAL A 263 6.35 0.71 -15.07
CA VAL A 263 6.32 1.54 -13.86
C VAL A 263 5.00 1.32 -13.14
N VAL A 264 5.06 0.81 -11.91
CA VAL A 264 3.92 0.70 -10.99
C VAL A 264 4.06 1.75 -9.91
N PHE A 265 3.00 2.49 -9.63
CA PHE A 265 2.88 3.36 -8.46
C PHE A 265 1.73 2.90 -7.61
N THR A 266 1.96 2.69 -6.30
CA THR A 266 0.91 2.38 -5.35
C THR A 266 1.33 2.78 -3.92
N SER A 267 0.48 2.52 -2.93
CA SER A 267 0.78 2.72 -1.50
C SER A 267 0.61 1.41 -0.74
N ASP A 268 1.26 1.30 0.41
CA ASP A 268 1.13 0.13 1.28
C ASP A 268 -0.20 0.09 2.04
N HIS A 269 -0.90 1.21 2.20
CA HIS A 269 -2.29 1.35 2.63
C HIS A 269 -2.77 2.78 2.39
N GLY A 270 -4.08 2.99 2.60
CA GLY A 270 -4.69 4.31 2.53
C GLY A 270 -4.50 5.14 3.81
N TYR A 271 -5.18 6.29 3.87
CA TYR A 271 -5.07 7.24 4.99
C TYR A 271 -6.33 8.09 5.15
N SER A 272 -6.72 8.33 6.39
CA SER A 272 -7.80 9.26 6.76
C SER A 272 -7.24 10.55 7.32
N MET A 273 -7.88 11.69 6.98
CA MET A 273 -7.49 13.02 7.44
C MET A 273 -8.75 13.81 7.84
N GLY A 274 -9.40 13.39 8.91
CA GLY A 274 -10.69 13.93 9.37
C GLY A 274 -11.91 13.15 8.88
N HIS A 275 -11.75 12.23 7.91
CA HIS A 275 -12.82 11.33 7.46
C HIS A 275 -13.39 10.55 8.65
N ASN A 276 -14.71 10.58 8.83
CA ASN A 276 -15.40 9.90 9.93
C ASN A 276 -14.84 10.24 11.32
N GLY A 277 -14.33 11.47 11.49
CA GLY A 277 -13.76 11.96 12.74
C GLY A 277 -12.40 11.39 13.12
N ILE A 278 -11.74 10.67 12.21
CA ILE A 278 -10.42 10.06 12.47
C ILE A 278 -9.31 10.62 11.59
N TRP A 279 -8.09 10.42 12.03
CA TRP A 279 -6.90 10.54 11.23
C TRP A 279 -6.06 9.27 11.34
N HIS A 280 -5.11 9.06 10.43
CA HIS A 280 -4.28 7.88 10.32
C HIS A 280 -4.91 6.76 9.46
N LYS A 281 -4.41 5.56 9.53
CA LYS A 281 -4.75 4.35 8.76
C LYS A 281 -5.64 3.38 9.54
N GLY A 282 -5.56 2.09 9.29
CA GLY A 282 -6.37 1.08 9.97
C GLY A 282 -6.27 1.08 11.50
N ASN A 283 -5.12 1.43 12.08
CA ASN A 283 -4.97 1.72 13.52
C ASN A 283 -5.31 3.19 13.85
N GLY A 284 -6.39 3.71 13.30
CA GLY A 284 -6.82 5.10 13.36
C GLY A 284 -6.87 5.72 14.74
N HIS A 285 -6.75 7.03 14.77
CA HIS A 285 -6.88 7.85 15.97
C HIS A 285 -8.03 8.83 15.81
N TRP A 286 -8.71 9.13 16.89
CA TRP A 286 -9.72 10.18 16.88
C TRP A 286 -9.07 11.55 16.65
N ALA A 287 -9.65 12.32 15.74
CA ALA A 287 -9.36 13.74 15.52
C ALA A 287 -10.38 14.63 16.22
N LEU A 288 -10.88 14.19 17.38
CA LEU A 288 -11.97 14.83 18.12
C LEU A 288 -11.45 15.55 19.37
N LYS A 289 -12.16 16.63 19.77
CA LYS A 289 -11.91 17.40 20.99
C LYS A 289 -13.24 17.77 21.66
N PRO A 290 -13.60 17.13 22.81
CA PRO A 290 -12.85 16.10 23.51
C PRO A 290 -12.87 14.75 22.77
N ALA A 291 -11.86 13.91 23.05
CA ALA A 291 -11.87 12.54 22.58
C ALA A 291 -13.01 11.73 23.24
N PRO A 292 -13.60 10.72 22.57
CA PRO A 292 -14.67 9.90 23.11
C PRO A 292 -14.32 9.27 24.46
N SER A 293 -15.33 8.97 25.27
CA SER A 293 -15.14 8.14 26.47
C SER A 293 -14.73 6.72 26.10
N VAL A 294 -13.88 6.11 26.91
CA VAL A 294 -13.51 4.70 26.74
C VAL A 294 -14.71 3.83 27.11
N THR A 295 -15.16 3.01 26.17
CA THR A 295 -16.27 2.06 26.39
C THR A 295 -15.81 0.61 26.27
N ASN A 296 -14.60 0.35 25.74
CA ASN A 296 -14.07 -0.98 25.52
C ASN A 296 -12.64 -1.10 26.10
N PRO A 297 -12.37 -2.09 26.99
CA PRO A 297 -11.06 -2.25 27.63
C PRO A 297 -9.94 -2.60 26.63
N ASN A 298 -10.28 -3.12 25.45
CA ASN A 298 -9.32 -3.46 24.40
C ASN A 298 -8.93 -2.27 23.50
N ILE A 299 -9.67 -1.15 23.59
CA ILE A 299 -9.48 -0.01 22.69
C ILE A 299 -9.22 1.26 23.52
N PRO A 300 -8.00 1.82 23.51
CA PRO A 300 -7.70 3.07 24.16
C PRO A 300 -8.59 4.22 23.67
N ARG A 301 -8.88 5.18 24.55
CA ARG A 301 -9.80 6.29 24.32
C ARG A 301 -9.54 7.10 23.04
N ASN A 302 -8.28 7.25 22.67
CA ASN A 302 -7.87 8.04 21.51
C ASN A 302 -7.78 7.24 20.22
N GLN A 303 -8.07 5.92 20.26
CA GLN A 303 -7.92 5.05 19.10
C GLN A 303 -9.26 4.62 18.49
N ARG A 304 -9.23 4.41 17.18
CA ARG A 304 -10.36 3.92 16.39
C ARG A 304 -9.84 2.96 15.30
N PRO A 305 -9.48 1.72 15.67
CA PRO A 305 -9.17 0.69 14.66
C PRO A 305 -10.32 0.53 13.68
N ASN A 306 -10.03 0.43 12.39
CA ASN A 306 -11.04 0.48 11.34
C ASN A 306 -10.61 -0.24 10.07
N MET A 307 -11.59 -0.48 9.19
CA MET A 307 -11.42 -1.00 7.83
C MET A 307 -12.14 -0.11 6.81
N TYR A 308 -12.16 1.21 7.04
CA TYR A 308 -12.78 2.18 6.12
C TYR A 308 -12.12 2.15 4.74
N ASP A 309 -12.88 2.49 3.70
CA ASP A 309 -12.35 2.58 2.33
C ASP A 309 -11.11 3.50 2.26
N ASN A 310 -11.11 4.61 3.00
CA ASN A 310 -9.96 5.50 3.07
C ASN A 310 -8.70 4.86 3.69
N SER A 311 -8.83 3.80 4.46
CA SER A 311 -7.70 3.06 5.05
C SER A 311 -7.25 1.89 4.17
N ILE A 312 -8.15 1.28 3.37
CA ILE A 312 -7.84 0.10 2.57
C ILE A 312 -7.58 0.40 1.10
N PHE A 313 -8.24 1.41 0.49
CA PHE A 313 -7.97 1.78 -0.89
C PHE A 313 -6.70 2.61 -1.02
N VAL A 314 -5.99 2.39 -2.13
CA VAL A 314 -4.72 3.03 -2.43
C VAL A 314 -4.69 3.59 -3.85
N PRO A 315 -4.00 4.71 -4.08
CA PRO A 315 -3.81 5.23 -5.43
C PRO A 315 -2.92 4.27 -6.20
N THR A 316 -3.37 3.80 -7.34
CA THR A 316 -2.60 2.80 -8.09
C THR A 316 -2.67 3.06 -9.58
N ALA A 317 -1.50 3.12 -10.21
CA ALA A 317 -1.35 3.18 -11.65
C ALA A 317 -0.24 2.24 -12.12
N ILE A 318 -0.40 1.75 -13.33
CA ILE A 318 0.64 1.03 -14.07
C ILE A 318 0.84 1.66 -15.45
N ARG A 319 2.09 1.92 -15.81
CA ARG A 319 2.49 2.43 -17.11
C ARG A 319 3.45 1.45 -17.77
N TRP A 320 3.16 1.10 -19.01
CA TRP A 320 4.05 0.39 -19.90
C TRP A 320 3.78 0.87 -21.33
N PRO A 321 4.54 1.83 -21.84
CA PRO A 321 4.30 2.41 -23.16
C PRO A 321 4.24 1.33 -24.27
N GLY A 322 3.32 1.51 -25.21
CA GLY A 322 3.11 0.55 -26.30
C GLY A 322 2.48 -0.80 -25.92
N LYS A 323 2.28 -1.07 -24.63
CA LYS A 323 1.67 -2.31 -24.12
C LYS A 323 0.38 -2.06 -23.35
N ILE A 324 0.38 -1.10 -22.43
CA ILE A 324 -0.79 -0.70 -21.66
C ILE A 324 -1.33 0.61 -22.23
N ALA A 325 -2.62 0.65 -22.53
CA ALA A 325 -3.26 1.83 -23.13
C ALA A 325 -3.19 3.04 -22.20
N PRO A 326 -2.69 4.19 -22.64
CA PRO A 326 -2.72 5.42 -21.85
C PRO A 326 -4.16 5.92 -21.67
N ASN A 327 -4.39 6.77 -20.67
CA ASN A 327 -5.72 7.30 -20.29
C ASN A 327 -6.78 6.22 -20.05
N SER A 328 -6.39 5.00 -19.72
CA SER A 328 -7.31 3.90 -19.44
C SER A 328 -7.55 3.75 -17.94
N THR A 329 -8.65 3.09 -17.60
CA THR A 329 -9.02 2.80 -16.21
C THR A 329 -9.43 1.34 -16.05
N LEU A 330 -9.14 0.79 -14.87
CA LEU A 330 -9.60 -0.53 -14.46
C LEU A 330 -10.47 -0.41 -13.22
N ASP A 331 -11.74 -0.80 -13.34
CA ASP A 331 -12.75 -0.72 -12.27
C ASP A 331 -12.91 -2.03 -11.48
N LEU A 332 -12.02 -2.98 -11.64
CA LEU A 332 -12.03 -4.23 -10.89
C LEU A 332 -11.41 -4.03 -9.50
N PRO A 333 -11.93 -4.69 -8.45
CA PRO A 333 -11.31 -4.67 -7.13
C PRO A 333 -10.03 -5.52 -7.15
N VAL A 334 -8.88 -4.84 -7.27
CA VAL A 334 -7.55 -5.43 -7.34
C VAL A 334 -6.88 -5.35 -5.97
N ALA A 335 -6.52 -6.50 -5.41
CA ALA A 335 -5.83 -6.57 -4.13
C ALA A 335 -4.30 -6.39 -4.30
N ASN A 336 -3.62 -5.94 -3.25
CA ASN A 336 -2.15 -5.93 -3.25
C ASN A 336 -1.52 -7.34 -3.38
N LEU A 337 -2.29 -8.39 -3.10
CA LEU A 337 -1.92 -9.79 -3.36
C LEU A 337 -1.74 -10.09 -4.86
N ASP A 338 -2.49 -9.41 -5.71
CA ASP A 338 -2.59 -9.68 -7.15
C ASP A 338 -1.33 -9.23 -7.92
N TRP A 339 -0.50 -8.38 -7.30
CA TRP A 339 0.74 -7.93 -7.91
C TRP A 339 1.76 -9.06 -8.10
N TYR A 340 1.82 -10.04 -7.20
CA TYR A 340 2.74 -11.16 -7.31
C TYR A 340 2.57 -11.93 -8.63
N PRO A 341 1.42 -12.57 -8.91
CA PRO A 341 1.26 -13.31 -10.17
C PRO A 341 1.26 -12.36 -11.38
N THR A 342 0.77 -11.14 -11.25
CA THR A 342 0.71 -10.18 -12.36
C THR A 342 2.10 -9.74 -12.80
N LEU A 343 2.98 -9.34 -11.86
CA LEU A 343 4.32 -8.90 -12.22
C LEU A 343 5.15 -10.04 -12.84
N LEU A 344 5.01 -11.25 -12.33
CA LEU A 344 5.68 -12.40 -12.91
C LEU A 344 5.19 -12.68 -14.34
N ASN A 345 3.88 -12.61 -14.58
CA ASN A 345 3.34 -12.80 -15.93
C ASN A 345 3.74 -11.67 -16.88
N LEU A 346 3.68 -10.39 -16.44
CA LEU A 346 4.12 -9.26 -17.28
C LEU A 346 5.59 -9.34 -17.70
N THR A 347 6.42 -10.05 -16.93
CA THR A 347 7.85 -10.18 -17.13
C THR A 347 8.26 -11.55 -17.67
N ASP A 348 7.30 -12.38 -18.01
CA ASP A 348 7.50 -13.78 -18.48
C ASP A 348 8.33 -14.62 -17.50
N VAL A 349 8.12 -14.40 -16.20
CA VAL A 349 8.75 -15.18 -15.13
C VAL A 349 7.73 -16.20 -14.61
N PRO A 350 8.09 -17.51 -14.59
CA PRO A 350 7.16 -18.54 -14.13
C PRO A 350 6.86 -18.42 -12.63
N LEU A 351 5.63 -18.74 -12.25
CA LEU A 351 5.27 -18.85 -10.83
C LEU A 351 6.09 -19.95 -10.16
N PRO A 352 6.66 -19.71 -8.95
CA PRO A 352 7.39 -20.73 -8.20
C PRO A 352 6.50 -21.94 -7.89
N LYS A 353 7.04 -23.13 -8.13
CA LYS A 353 6.32 -24.38 -7.85
C LYS A 353 6.19 -24.63 -6.35
N GLY A 354 5.00 -25.07 -5.93
CA GLY A 354 4.73 -25.43 -4.53
C GLY A 354 4.37 -24.27 -3.61
N GLU A 355 4.46 -23.02 -4.10
CA GLU A 355 4.07 -21.84 -3.33
C GLU A 355 2.56 -21.61 -3.33
N THR A 356 2.07 -21.11 -2.20
CA THR A 356 0.67 -20.70 -2.07
C THR A 356 0.52 -19.25 -2.53
N ILE A 357 -0.08 -19.04 -3.69
CA ILE A 357 -0.38 -17.71 -4.24
C ILE A 357 -1.89 -17.45 -4.09
N ARG A 358 -2.27 -16.42 -3.33
CA ARG A 358 -3.66 -16.04 -3.09
C ARG A 358 -4.19 -15.02 -4.07
N GLY A 359 -3.28 -14.22 -4.63
CA GLY A 359 -3.58 -13.23 -5.65
C GLY A 359 -3.92 -13.86 -7.00
N ARG A 360 -4.47 -13.05 -7.87
CA ARG A 360 -4.89 -13.40 -9.23
C ARG A 360 -4.14 -12.53 -10.22
N ASP A 361 -3.83 -13.09 -11.35
CA ASP A 361 -3.20 -12.37 -12.45
C ASP A 361 -4.21 -11.46 -13.17
N ILE A 362 -3.93 -10.16 -13.16
CA ILE A 362 -4.71 -9.15 -13.87
C ILE A 362 -4.12 -8.77 -15.23
N THR A 363 -3.05 -9.42 -15.65
CA THR A 363 -2.39 -9.11 -16.94
C THR A 363 -3.36 -9.06 -18.13
N PRO A 364 -4.32 -9.99 -18.29
CA PRO A 364 -5.26 -9.90 -19.41
C PRO A 364 -6.08 -8.61 -19.39
N ALA A 365 -6.54 -8.15 -18.20
CA ALA A 365 -7.26 -6.89 -18.07
C ALA A 365 -6.38 -5.67 -18.36
N LEU A 366 -5.11 -5.69 -17.91
CA LEU A 366 -4.14 -4.64 -18.20
C LEU A 366 -3.85 -4.52 -19.70
N MET A 367 -3.96 -5.64 -20.44
CA MET A 367 -3.82 -5.70 -21.90
C MET A 367 -5.17 -5.45 -22.65
N GLY A 368 -6.18 -4.92 -21.95
CA GLY A 368 -7.47 -4.55 -22.55
C GLY A 368 -8.42 -5.69 -22.84
N LYS A 369 -8.19 -6.89 -22.29
CA LYS A 369 -9.11 -8.03 -22.42
C LYS A 369 -10.14 -8.00 -21.31
N GLU A 370 -11.39 -8.34 -21.63
CA GLU A 370 -12.40 -8.60 -20.60
C GLU A 370 -12.08 -9.86 -19.84
N ILE A 371 -12.25 -9.81 -18.52
CA ILE A 371 -12.04 -10.95 -17.62
C ILE A 371 -13.20 -11.11 -16.65
N VAL A 372 -13.49 -12.33 -16.26
CA VAL A 372 -14.40 -12.60 -15.14
C VAL A 372 -13.67 -12.35 -13.83
N TRP A 373 -14.13 -11.36 -13.08
CA TRP A 373 -13.50 -10.95 -11.83
C TRP A 373 -14.55 -10.80 -10.71
N PRO A 374 -14.31 -11.34 -9.51
CA PRO A 374 -15.30 -11.21 -8.44
C PRO A 374 -15.37 -9.77 -7.94
N ASP A 375 -16.60 -9.26 -7.79
CA ASP A 375 -16.87 -7.96 -7.16
C ASP A 375 -16.83 -8.09 -5.63
N VAL A 376 -15.66 -8.45 -5.10
CA VAL A 376 -15.49 -8.62 -3.66
C VAL A 376 -14.06 -8.29 -3.22
N CYS A 377 -13.96 -7.44 -2.20
CA CYS A 377 -12.73 -7.23 -1.43
C CYS A 377 -12.85 -8.00 -0.11
N TYR A 378 -11.85 -8.79 0.23
CA TYR A 378 -11.69 -9.34 1.57
C TYR A 378 -10.51 -8.69 2.25
N GLY A 379 -10.67 -8.33 3.53
CA GLY A 379 -9.62 -7.75 4.34
C GLY A 379 -9.60 -8.33 5.74
N GLU A 380 -8.43 -8.28 6.37
CA GLU A 380 -8.20 -8.70 7.74
C GLU A 380 -7.31 -7.70 8.48
N TYR A 381 -7.57 -7.48 9.77
CA TYR A 381 -6.68 -6.71 10.63
C TYR A 381 -6.84 -7.15 12.09
N SER A 382 -5.80 -7.73 12.65
CA SER A 382 -5.73 -8.07 14.07
C SER A 382 -4.67 -7.20 14.73
N THR A 383 -5.11 -6.15 15.42
CA THR A 383 -4.21 -5.31 16.23
C THR A 383 -3.86 -6.01 17.53
N HIS A 384 -2.64 -5.81 18.03
CA HIS A 384 -2.19 -6.41 19.29
C HIS A 384 -1.26 -5.50 20.12
N HIS A 385 -0.98 -4.31 19.65
CA HIS A 385 -0.20 -3.32 20.40
C HIS A 385 -1.07 -2.53 21.37
N GLN A 386 -1.41 -1.29 21.05
CA GLN A 386 -2.21 -0.41 21.92
C GLN A 386 -3.68 -0.82 21.92
N SER A 387 -4.25 -1.06 20.74
CA SER A 387 -5.58 -1.66 20.59
C SER A 387 -5.46 -3.16 20.40
N LYS A 388 -6.52 -3.90 20.78
CA LYS A 388 -6.65 -5.34 20.51
C LYS A 388 -7.93 -5.61 19.75
N THR A 389 -7.81 -6.10 18.52
CA THR A 389 -8.94 -6.40 17.62
C THR A 389 -8.70 -7.66 16.83
N HIS A 390 -9.78 -8.25 16.30
CA HIS A 390 -9.72 -9.31 15.30
C HIS A 390 -10.72 -8.99 14.19
N MET A 391 -10.46 -7.90 13.44
CA MET A 391 -11.36 -7.44 12.37
C MET A 391 -11.20 -8.28 11.11
N ARG A 392 -12.33 -8.65 10.50
CA ARG A 392 -12.43 -9.25 9.17
C ARG A 392 -13.52 -8.54 8.37
N MET A 393 -13.28 -8.30 7.11
CA MET A 393 -14.13 -7.47 6.28
C MET A 393 -14.43 -8.16 4.94
N ILE A 394 -15.68 -8.08 4.52
CA ILE A 394 -16.11 -8.26 3.13
C ILE A 394 -16.70 -6.93 2.64
N ARG A 395 -16.24 -6.50 1.47
CA ARG A 395 -16.77 -5.35 0.75
C ARG A 395 -17.15 -5.77 -0.68
N THR A 396 -18.36 -5.44 -1.05
CA THR A 396 -18.89 -5.56 -2.42
C THR A 396 -19.17 -4.15 -2.97
N THR A 397 -19.66 -4.02 -4.19
CA THR A 397 -20.08 -2.71 -4.73
C THR A 397 -21.13 -2.02 -3.85
N ASN A 398 -22.05 -2.78 -3.23
CA ASN A 398 -23.18 -2.20 -2.50
C ASN A 398 -23.04 -2.19 -0.97
N TRP A 399 -22.25 -3.11 -0.41
CA TRP A 399 -22.22 -3.36 1.02
C TRP A 399 -20.80 -3.57 1.54
N LYS A 400 -20.56 -3.15 2.77
CA LYS A 400 -19.36 -3.56 3.53
C LYS A 400 -19.77 -4.03 4.92
N LEU A 401 -19.37 -5.26 5.26
CA LEU A 401 -19.47 -5.82 6.61
C LEU A 401 -18.08 -5.91 7.22
N VAL A 402 -17.91 -5.33 8.40
CA VAL A 402 -16.71 -5.50 9.25
C VAL A 402 -17.14 -6.22 10.52
N ARG A 403 -16.52 -7.37 10.80
CA ARG A 403 -16.71 -8.13 12.04
C ARG A 403 -15.45 -8.03 12.89
N ASP A 404 -15.58 -7.60 14.15
CA ASP A 404 -14.51 -7.69 15.13
C ASP A 404 -14.77 -8.90 16.05
N PHE A 405 -14.16 -10.04 15.76
CA PHE A 405 -14.36 -11.29 16.50
C PHE A 405 -13.86 -11.24 17.94
N LEU A 406 -13.11 -10.21 18.34
CA LEU A 406 -12.71 -9.95 19.71
C LEU A 406 -13.68 -9.00 20.43
N ASN A 407 -14.26 -8.04 19.71
CA ASN A 407 -15.12 -6.98 20.22
C ASN A 407 -16.39 -6.87 19.36
N PRO A 408 -17.36 -7.81 19.51
CA PRO A 408 -18.52 -7.88 18.59
C PRO A 408 -19.42 -6.65 18.61
N GLU A 409 -19.42 -5.85 19.68
CA GLU A 409 -20.14 -4.59 19.77
C GLU A 409 -19.61 -3.52 18.79
N ARG A 410 -18.46 -3.76 18.17
CA ARG A 410 -17.83 -2.92 17.18
C ARG A 410 -18.12 -3.35 15.74
N ASP A 411 -18.95 -4.35 15.55
CA ASP A 411 -19.34 -4.80 14.20
C ASP A 411 -20.03 -3.68 13.44
N GLU A 412 -19.73 -3.57 12.13
CA GLU A 412 -20.22 -2.49 11.29
C GLU A 412 -20.75 -3.03 9.96
N LEU A 413 -21.89 -2.50 9.53
CA LEU A 413 -22.42 -2.69 8.19
C LEU A 413 -22.63 -1.31 7.55
N PHE A 414 -22.08 -1.11 6.35
CA PHE A 414 -22.27 0.10 5.57
C PHE A 414 -22.99 -0.19 4.25
N ASP A 415 -24.02 0.63 3.95
CA ASP A 415 -24.72 0.63 2.66
C ASP A 415 -23.99 1.57 1.69
N LEU A 416 -22.99 1.03 1.00
CA LEU A 416 -22.11 1.82 0.13
C LEU A 416 -22.80 2.42 -1.09
N LYS A 417 -23.96 1.87 -1.47
CA LYS A 417 -24.77 2.42 -2.56
C LYS A 417 -25.38 3.78 -2.19
N ASN A 418 -25.81 3.93 -0.95
CA ASN A 418 -26.48 5.13 -0.44
C ASN A 418 -25.57 5.99 0.46
N ASP A 419 -24.52 5.40 1.02
CA ASP A 419 -23.55 6.03 1.90
C ASP A 419 -22.11 5.56 1.55
N PRO A 420 -21.57 6.01 0.41
CA PRO A 420 -20.20 5.64 -0.01
C PRO A 420 -19.11 6.20 0.91
N ALA A 421 -19.46 7.16 1.79
CA ALA A 421 -18.55 7.74 2.78
C ALA A 421 -18.48 6.92 4.09
N GLU A 422 -19.27 5.84 4.22
CA GLU A 422 -19.30 4.99 5.42
C GLU A 422 -19.60 5.76 6.70
N SER A 423 -20.50 6.74 6.60
CA SER A 423 -20.83 7.66 7.70
C SER A 423 -21.82 7.08 8.70
N ARG A 424 -22.59 6.06 8.29
CA ARG A 424 -23.66 5.45 9.07
C ARG A 424 -23.54 3.94 9.17
N ASN A 425 -23.32 3.44 10.38
CA ASN A 425 -23.43 2.00 10.65
C ASN A 425 -24.91 1.58 10.71
N VAL A 426 -25.33 0.71 9.80
CA VAL A 426 -26.71 0.21 9.67
C VAL A 426 -26.88 -1.24 10.12
N ILE A 427 -25.92 -1.80 10.83
CA ILE A 427 -25.91 -3.23 11.23
C ILE A 427 -27.09 -3.60 12.13
N ALA A 428 -27.55 -2.68 12.98
CA ALA A 428 -28.67 -2.89 13.90
C ALA A 428 -30.05 -2.84 13.25
N GLU A 429 -30.16 -2.39 11.99
CA GLU A 429 -31.42 -2.31 11.28
C GLU A 429 -31.91 -3.70 10.86
N LYS A 430 -33.05 -4.14 11.41
CA LYS A 430 -33.62 -5.49 11.19
C LYS A 430 -33.74 -5.87 9.72
N LYS A 431 -34.06 -4.91 8.83
CA LYS A 431 -34.17 -5.13 7.37
C LYS A 431 -32.85 -5.64 6.75
N ASN A 432 -31.70 -5.35 7.36
CA ASN A 432 -30.37 -5.70 6.87
C ASN A 432 -29.87 -7.06 7.38
N ALA A 433 -30.63 -7.75 8.25
CA ALA A 433 -30.22 -9.04 8.84
C ALA A 433 -29.85 -10.11 7.80
N GLY A 434 -30.49 -10.09 6.64
CA GLY A 434 -30.19 -11.02 5.53
C GLY A 434 -28.81 -10.75 4.94
N VAL A 435 -28.49 -9.48 4.68
CA VAL A 435 -27.18 -9.03 4.16
C VAL A 435 -26.06 -9.36 5.15
N VAL A 436 -26.28 -9.09 6.44
CA VAL A 436 -25.31 -9.43 7.49
C VAL A 436 -24.98 -10.91 7.50
N ARG A 437 -26.00 -11.80 7.43
CA ARG A 437 -25.78 -13.26 7.39
C ARG A 437 -25.02 -13.70 6.15
N GLU A 438 -25.36 -13.18 4.99
CA GLU A 438 -24.71 -13.50 3.72
C GLU A 438 -23.21 -13.12 3.76
N LEU A 439 -22.91 -11.87 4.07
CA LEU A 439 -21.54 -11.37 4.10
C LEU A 439 -20.73 -12.02 5.23
N HIS A 440 -21.34 -12.31 6.38
CA HIS A 440 -20.69 -13.06 7.45
C HIS A 440 -20.30 -14.47 6.99
N THR A 441 -21.17 -15.15 6.26
CA THR A 441 -20.87 -16.49 5.70
C THR A 441 -19.66 -16.40 4.74
N GLN A 442 -19.59 -15.37 3.92
CA GLN A 442 -18.45 -15.14 3.02
C GLN A 442 -17.15 -14.87 3.82
N ILE A 443 -17.19 -14.07 4.91
CA ILE A 443 -16.06 -13.87 5.80
C ILE A 443 -15.55 -15.21 6.35
N LEU A 444 -16.44 -16.03 6.92
CA LEU A 444 -16.06 -17.32 7.50
C LEU A 444 -15.49 -18.29 6.44
N ALA A 445 -16.03 -18.27 5.21
CA ALA A 445 -15.50 -19.08 4.12
C ALA A 445 -14.07 -18.67 3.76
N ARG A 446 -13.78 -17.37 3.69
CA ARG A 446 -12.41 -16.86 3.45
C ARG A 446 -11.47 -17.22 4.59
N MET A 447 -11.88 -17.00 5.84
CA MET A 447 -11.09 -17.38 7.02
C MET A 447 -10.73 -18.87 7.01
N LYS A 448 -11.68 -19.75 6.64
CA LYS A 448 -11.43 -21.20 6.51
C LYS A 448 -10.42 -21.50 5.38
N ALA A 449 -10.57 -20.86 4.23
CA ALA A 449 -9.68 -21.07 3.07
C ALA A 449 -8.21 -20.70 3.35
N VAL A 450 -7.98 -19.70 4.21
CA VAL A 450 -6.63 -19.25 4.60
C VAL A 450 -6.18 -19.85 5.95
N LYS A 451 -6.98 -20.72 6.56
CA LYS A 451 -6.71 -21.31 7.87
C LYS A 451 -6.45 -20.25 8.97
N ASP A 452 -7.25 -19.19 8.94
CA ASP A 452 -7.13 -18.06 9.87
C ASP A 452 -7.13 -18.50 11.32
N PRO A 453 -6.10 -18.18 12.11
CA PRO A 453 -6.00 -18.62 13.50
C PRO A 453 -7.11 -18.07 14.42
N VAL A 454 -7.79 -16.98 14.01
CA VAL A 454 -8.91 -16.40 14.76
C VAL A 454 -10.10 -17.38 14.82
N LEU A 455 -10.27 -18.27 13.82
CA LEU A 455 -11.32 -19.29 13.84
C LEU A 455 -11.30 -20.17 15.10
N LYS A 456 -10.11 -20.43 15.67
CA LYS A 456 -9.96 -21.21 16.92
C LYS A 456 -10.42 -20.45 18.16
N LYS A 457 -10.61 -19.14 18.06
CA LYS A 457 -11.01 -18.24 19.14
C LYS A 457 -12.50 -17.92 19.13
N ILE A 458 -13.19 -18.23 18.02
CA ILE A 458 -14.64 -18.02 17.88
C ILE A 458 -15.33 -19.14 18.66
N LYS A 459 -16.11 -18.76 19.68
CA LYS A 459 -16.99 -19.71 20.36
C LYS A 459 -18.13 -20.11 19.41
N PRO A 460 -18.51 -21.40 19.38
CA PRO A 460 -19.61 -21.88 18.54
C PRO A 460 -20.96 -21.24 18.90
#